data_4781edc39012dab3591a9c4f4d80fe49
#
_entry.id   4781edc39012dab3591a9c4f4d80fe49
#
_cell.length_a   1.000
_cell.length_b   1.000
_cell.length_c   1.000
_cell.angle_alpha   90.00
_cell.angle_beta   90.00
_cell.angle_gamma   90.00
#
_symmetry.space_group_name_H-M   'P 1'
#
loop_
_entity.id
_entity.type
_entity.pdbx_description
1 polymer ?
#
loop_
_entity_poly.entity_id
_entity_poly.type
_entity_poly.pdbx_seq_one_letter_code
_entity_poly.pdbx_strand_id
1 'polypeptide(L)'
;YRLTGNSNSFDAAASVGVRNQWNIAEGLVINTSAERQALRPFEGAKGDAVAMSVGALYSANPIYKIGGKLEYRTSRPTDQWNGTFAYDRKLDSNWSAIVRDLFLYTHDKWDTGAGDQTQNRFQLGVAYRDLETNKFNALARMEYRTDISTASADPKDSTTSIFSLHGNYHPVRSTTLNGQAAFKYVNETFGNVTSKWQGTLLSGRFTYDFTDRFDASIMASRMWGTGASVSGIGVEVGARLVDNMWLGLSYNKGKYVDTELFSSNASWTGWHLRLNYKFH
;
A
#
# COMPACT_ATOMS: atom_id res chain seq x y z
N TYR A 1 -24.13 11.54 12.82
CA TYR A 1 -23.27 12.64 13.34
C TYR A 1 -21.99 12.03 13.91
N ARG A 2 -20.87 12.67 13.65
CA ARG A 2 -19.58 12.29 14.23
C ARG A 2 -18.94 13.50 14.86
N LEU A 3 -18.53 13.38 16.13
CA LEU A 3 -17.68 14.33 16.82
C LEU A 3 -16.38 13.60 17.17
N THR A 4 -15.26 14.14 16.75
CA THR A 4 -13.93 13.61 17.11
C THR A 4 -13.07 14.76 17.58
N GLY A 5 -12.30 14.51 18.61
CA GLY A 5 -11.28 15.42 19.12
C GLY A 5 -9.96 14.67 19.29
N ASN A 6 -8.87 15.32 18.98
CA ASN A 6 -7.52 14.86 19.26
C ASN A 6 -6.73 16.03 19.87
N SER A 7 -6.00 15.76 20.92
CA SER A 7 -5.11 16.74 21.56
C SER A 7 -3.81 16.05 21.93
N ASN A 8 -2.72 16.65 21.56
CA ASN A 8 -1.38 16.28 22.03
C ASN A 8 -0.70 17.51 22.63
N SER A 9 0.57 17.39 23.06
CA SER A 9 1.32 18.49 23.66
C SER A 9 1.60 19.64 22.67
N PHE A 10 1.33 19.46 21.40
CA PHE A 10 1.65 20.42 20.34
C PHE A 10 0.42 20.97 19.62
N ASP A 11 -0.61 20.14 19.43
CA ASP A 11 -1.78 20.50 18.64
C ASP A 11 -3.09 20.00 19.28
N ALA A 12 -4.14 20.77 19.09
CA ALA A 12 -5.50 20.34 19.36
C ALA A 12 -6.34 20.43 18.08
N ALA A 13 -7.06 19.36 17.79
CA ALA A 13 -7.98 19.29 16.66
C ALA A 13 -9.36 18.82 17.12
N ALA A 14 -10.39 19.49 16.67
CA ALA A 14 -11.78 19.07 16.86
C ALA A 14 -12.47 19.02 15.50
N SER A 15 -13.21 17.96 15.22
CA SER A 15 -14.02 17.90 14.01
C SER A 15 -15.46 17.57 14.32
N VAL A 16 -16.36 18.17 13.56
CA VAL A 16 -17.78 17.88 13.56
C VAL A 16 -18.22 17.63 12.13
N GLY A 17 -18.98 16.56 11.92
CA GLY A 17 -19.40 16.20 10.58
C GLY A 17 -20.71 15.44 10.55
N VAL A 18 -21.30 15.42 9.36
CA VAL A 18 -22.48 14.65 9.00
C VAL A 18 -22.12 13.69 7.89
N ARG A 19 -22.49 12.44 8.05
CA ARG A 19 -22.35 11.43 7.01
C ARG A 19 -23.70 10.80 6.76
N ASN A 20 -24.04 10.67 5.47
CA ASN A 20 -25.25 9.99 5.03
C ASN A 20 -24.92 8.82 4.11
N GLN A 21 -25.70 7.77 4.21
CA GLN A 21 -25.66 6.63 3.31
C GLN A 21 -27.06 6.39 2.77
N TRP A 22 -27.16 6.28 1.47
CA TRP A 22 -28.42 6.15 0.75
C TRP A 22 -28.37 4.89 -0.11
N ASN A 23 -29.27 3.97 0.17
CA ASN A 23 -29.47 2.78 -0.64
C ASN A 23 -30.45 3.15 -1.73
N ILE A 24 -29.93 3.46 -2.94
CA ILE A 24 -30.72 3.96 -4.08
C ILE A 24 -31.44 2.83 -4.79
N ALA A 25 -30.73 1.69 -4.92
CA ALA A 25 -31.25 0.48 -5.54
C ALA A 25 -30.54 -0.74 -4.94
N GLU A 26 -30.97 -1.94 -5.31
CA GLU A 26 -30.27 -3.15 -4.89
C GLU A 26 -28.78 -3.11 -5.28
N GLY A 27 -27.92 -3.18 -4.26
CA GLY A 27 -26.47 -3.11 -4.41
C GLY A 27 -25.90 -1.77 -4.84
N LEU A 28 -26.71 -0.70 -5.01
CA LEU A 28 -26.25 0.65 -5.28
C LEU A 28 -26.35 1.52 -4.03
N VAL A 29 -25.20 1.89 -3.51
CA VAL A 29 -25.09 2.73 -2.31
C VAL A 29 -24.39 4.03 -2.67
N ILE A 30 -24.97 5.16 -2.27
CA ILE A 30 -24.36 6.49 -2.35
C ILE A 30 -24.02 6.95 -0.92
N ASN A 31 -22.79 7.41 -0.73
CA ASN A 31 -22.34 7.98 0.53
C ASN A 31 -22.01 9.45 0.31
N THR A 32 -22.49 10.30 1.22
CA THR A 32 -22.14 11.73 1.24
C THR A 32 -21.63 12.09 2.62
N SER A 33 -20.67 12.99 2.70
CA SER A 33 -20.22 13.55 3.97
C SER A 33 -19.88 15.02 3.84
N ALA A 34 -20.08 15.75 4.94
CA ALA A 34 -19.57 17.10 5.14
C ALA A 34 -18.99 17.18 6.54
N GLU A 35 -17.78 17.71 6.65
CA GLU A 35 -17.05 17.80 7.91
C GLU A 35 -16.37 19.17 8.00
N ARG A 36 -16.42 19.77 9.20
CA ARG A 36 -15.63 20.93 9.56
C ARG A 36 -14.66 20.56 10.66
N GLN A 37 -13.39 20.87 10.44
CA GLN A 37 -12.30 20.66 11.38
C GLN A 37 -11.77 22.02 11.84
N ALA A 38 -11.61 22.18 13.16
CA ALA A 38 -10.93 23.31 13.76
C ALA A 38 -9.55 22.82 14.27
N LEU A 39 -8.49 23.45 13.76
CA LEU A 39 -7.11 23.20 14.17
C LEU A 39 -6.65 24.33 15.07
N ARG A 40 -6.06 23.97 16.20
CA ARG A 40 -5.47 24.89 17.19
C ARG A 40 -4.05 24.43 17.49
N PRO A 41 -3.07 24.76 16.63
CA PRO A 41 -1.68 24.45 16.88
C PRO A 41 -1.19 25.23 18.12
N PHE A 42 -0.26 24.67 18.85
CA PHE A 42 0.35 25.31 20.03
C PHE A 42 1.11 26.56 19.61
N GLU A 43 1.81 26.51 18.49
CA GLU A 43 2.46 27.65 17.84
C GLU A 43 1.97 27.78 16.39
N GLY A 44 1.67 28.99 15.96
CA GLY A 44 1.28 29.28 14.59
C GLY A 44 -0.18 29.71 14.40
N ALA A 45 -0.57 29.83 13.13
CA ALA A 45 -1.90 30.31 12.76
C ALA A 45 -2.98 29.24 12.97
N LYS A 46 -4.08 29.64 13.63
CA LYS A 46 -5.30 28.81 13.71
C LYS A 46 -5.76 28.43 12.31
N GLY A 47 -6.05 27.13 12.11
CA GLY A 47 -6.52 26.61 10.83
C GLY A 47 -7.92 26.01 10.97
N ASP A 48 -8.81 26.37 10.08
CA ASP A 48 -10.09 25.68 9.91
C ASP A 48 -10.05 24.99 8.53
N ALA A 49 -10.60 23.80 8.46
CA ALA A 49 -10.77 23.07 7.22
C ALA A 49 -12.22 22.60 7.07
N VAL A 50 -12.72 22.62 5.87
CA VAL A 50 -14.00 22.03 5.50
C VAL A 50 -13.74 20.94 4.48
N ALA A 51 -14.33 19.77 4.67
CA ALA A 51 -14.27 18.67 3.73
C ALA A 51 -15.68 18.23 3.34
N MET A 52 -15.86 17.96 2.06
CA MET A 52 -17.08 17.39 1.50
C MET A 52 -16.73 16.18 0.66
N SER A 53 -17.51 15.12 0.72
CA SER A 53 -17.28 13.96 -0.14
C SER A 53 -18.58 13.37 -0.65
N VAL A 54 -18.49 12.80 -1.85
CA VAL A 54 -19.49 11.93 -2.45
C VAL A 54 -18.83 10.66 -2.93
N GLY A 55 -19.46 9.54 -2.69
CA GLY A 55 -19.00 8.23 -3.16
C GLY A 55 -20.18 7.39 -3.60
N ALA A 56 -19.93 6.50 -4.55
CA ALA A 56 -20.88 5.52 -5.01
C ALA A 56 -20.23 4.13 -5.04
N LEU A 57 -20.99 3.10 -4.65
CA LEU A 57 -20.60 1.72 -4.73
C LEU A 57 -21.76 0.91 -5.32
N TYR A 58 -21.47 0.16 -6.39
CA TYR A 58 -22.37 -0.83 -6.95
C TYR A 58 -21.80 -2.24 -6.74
N SER A 59 -22.58 -3.12 -6.14
CA SER A 59 -22.15 -4.48 -5.76
C SER A 59 -23.22 -5.56 -5.93
N ALA A 60 -24.37 -5.26 -6.57
CA ALA A 60 -25.42 -6.26 -6.81
C ALA A 60 -25.00 -7.34 -7.81
N ASN A 61 -24.14 -7.00 -8.76
CA ASN A 61 -23.70 -7.95 -9.78
C ASN A 61 -22.67 -8.93 -9.18
N PRO A 62 -22.88 -10.27 -9.27
CA PRO A 62 -21.95 -11.25 -8.75
C PRO A 62 -20.61 -11.34 -9.52
N ILE A 63 -20.58 -10.78 -10.75
CA ILE A 63 -19.40 -10.83 -11.62
C ILE A 63 -18.51 -9.63 -11.42
N TYR A 64 -19.06 -8.44 -11.14
CA TYR A 64 -18.27 -7.23 -10.97
C TYR A 64 -18.77 -6.34 -9.85
N LYS A 65 -17.85 -5.56 -9.32
CA LYS A 65 -18.10 -4.46 -8.38
C LYS A 65 -17.41 -3.22 -8.91
N ILE A 66 -18.06 -2.07 -8.76
CA ILE A 66 -17.49 -0.78 -9.14
C ILE A 66 -17.80 0.23 -8.06
N GLY A 67 -16.82 1.04 -7.72
CA GLY A 67 -17.00 2.09 -6.74
C GLY A 67 -16.01 3.23 -6.95
N GLY A 68 -16.37 4.37 -6.40
CA GLY A 68 -15.51 5.54 -6.41
C GLY A 68 -15.95 6.55 -5.36
N LYS A 69 -15.04 7.44 -5.02
CA LYS A 69 -15.26 8.53 -4.10
C LYS A 69 -14.52 9.76 -4.61
N LEU A 70 -15.16 10.90 -4.52
CA LEU A 70 -14.54 12.21 -4.70
C LEU A 70 -14.68 12.99 -3.40
N GLU A 71 -13.58 13.58 -2.95
CA GLU A 71 -13.52 14.42 -1.77
C GLU A 71 -12.86 15.75 -2.12
N TYR A 72 -13.49 16.83 -1.70
CA TYR A 72 -12.92 18.16 -1.74
C TYR A 72 -12.70 18.64 -0.31
N ARG A 73 -11.50 19.12 -0.03
CA ARG A 73 -11.13 19.73 1.24
C ARG A 73 -10.57 21.11 1.00
N THR A 74 -11.09 22.08 1.72
CA THR A 74 -10.57 23.44 1.71
C THR A 74 -10.11 23.84 3.10
N SER A 75 -8.94 24.45 3.16
CA SER A 75 -8.35 25.04 4.35
C SER A 75 -7.85 26.44 4.04
N ARG A 76 -7.34 27.13 5.02
CA ARG A 76 -6.78 28.47 4.80
C ARG A 76 -5.63 28.47 3.79
N PRO A 77 -4.61 27.56 3.91
CA PRO A 77 -3.50 27.57 2.96
C PRO A 77 -3.79 26.81 1.65
N THR A 78 -4.64 25.78 1.66
CA THR A 78 -4.74 24.86 0.53
C THR A 78 -6.16 24.45 0.18
N ASP A 79 -6.40 24.18 -1.09
CA ASP A 79 -7.51 23.39 -1.60
C ASP A 79 -7.02 22.03 -2.06
N GLN A 80 -7.75 20.98 -1.71
CA GLN A 80 -7.36 19.61 -2.01
C GLN A 80 -8.53 18.83 -2.61
N TRP A 81 -8.24 18.12 -3.69
CA TRP A 81 -9.13 17.14 -4.31
C TRP A 81 -8.54 15.76 -4.14
N ASN A 82 -9.34 14.82 -3.68
CA ASN A 82 -8.97 13.43 -3.53
C ASN A 82 -10.01 12.55 -4.24
N GLY A 83 -9.59 11.84 -5.26
CA GLY A 83 -10.41 10.92 -6.03
C GLY A 83 -9.95 9.48 -5.84
N THR A 84 -10.89 8.55 -5.70
CA THR A 84 -10.61 7.12 -5.70
C THR A 84 -11.58 6.41 -6.63
N PHE A 85 -11.08 5.46 -7.39
CA PHE A 85 -11.87 4.59 -8.25
C PHE A 85 -11.41 3.14 -8.05
N ALA A 86 -12.34 2.21 -8.03
CA ALA A 86 -12.06 0.78 -8.00
C ALA A 86 -13.08 0.02 -8.86
N TYR A 87 -12.56 -0.92 -9.63
CA TYR A 87 -13.34 -1.86 -10.41
C TYR A 87 -12.75 -3.26 -10.24
N ASP A 88 -13.56 -4.19 -9.73
CA ASP A 88 -13.20 -5.58 -9.54
C ASP A 88 -14.12 -6.43 -10.42
N ARG A 89 -13.56 -7.36 -11.19
CA ARG A 89 -14.32 -8.25 -12.09
C ARG A 89 -13.81 -9.68 -12.00
N LYS A 90 -14.73 -10.62 -11.85
CA LYS A 90 -14.48 -12.04 -12.11
C LYS A 90 -14.49 -12.26 -13.62
N LEU A 91 -13.39 -12.77 -14.17
CA LEU A 91 -13.28 -13.10 -15.58
C LEU A 91 -13.87 -14.49 -15.84
N ASP A 92 -13.59 -15.42 -14.92
CA ASP A 92 -14.17 -16.74 -14.83
C ASP A 92 -14.15 -17.25 -13.38
N SER A 93 -14.28 -18.57 -13.16
CA SER A 93 -14.22 -19.17 -11.81
C SER A 93 -12.89 -18.95 -11.10
N ASN A 94 -11.78 -18.93 -11.84
CA ASN A 94 -10.42 -18.93 -11.30
C ASN A 94 -9.74 -17.57 -11.45
N TRP A 95 -10.15 -16.74 -12.40
CA TRP A 95 -9.51 -15.48 -12.70
C TRP A 95 -10.32 -14.26 -12.28
N SER A 96 -9.65 -13.27 -11.75
CA SER A 96 -10.23 -11.96 -11.42
C SER A 96 -9.29 -10.84 -11.85
N ALA A 97 -9.87 -9.73 -12.29
CA ALA A 97 -9.14 -8.51 -12.63
C ALA A 97 -9.55 -7.38 -11.69
N ILE A 98 -8.60 -6.54 -11.32
CA ILE A 98 -8.77 -5.41 -10.41
C ILE A 98 -8.14 -4.19 -11.06
N VAL A 99 -8.91 -3.10 -11.12
CA VAL A 99 -8.41 -1.78 -11.53
C VAL A 99 -8.63 -0.82 -10.38
N ARG A 100 -7.62 -0.03 -10.03
CA ARG A 100 -7.72 1.01 -9.02
C ARG A 100 -7.03 2.26 -9.50
N ASP A 101 -7.62 3.40 -9.19
CA ASP A 101 -7.01 4.69 -9.40
C ASP A 101 -7.17 5.56 -8.15
N LEU A 102 -6.12 6.30 -7.83
CA LEU A 102 -6.02 7.20 -6.71
C LEU A 102 -5.46 8.52 -7.24
N PHE A 103 -6.23 9.59 -7.13
CA PHE A 103 -5.85 10.92 -7.56
C PHE A 103 -5.87 11.86 -6.36
N LEU A 104 -4.82 12.64 -6.22
CA LEU A 104 -4.72 13.72 -5.24
C LEU A 104 -4.19 14.97 -5.94
N TYR A 105 -4.91 16.07 -5.80
CA TYR A 105 -4.48 17.38 -6.22
C TYR A 105 -4.57 18.36 -5.06
N THR A 106 -3.49 19.09 -4.79
CA THR A 106 -3.42 20.13 -3.76
C THR A 106 -3.00 21.43 -4.42
N HIS A 107 -3.80 22.46 -4.26
CA HIS A 107 -3.54 23.82 -4.73
C HIS A 107 -3.10 24.70 -3.57
N ASP A 108 -1.99 25.41 -3.73
CA ASP A 108 -1.48 26.41 -2.77
C ASP A 108 -2.14 27.77 -3.04
N LYS A 109 -3.10 28.17 -2.20
CA LYS A 109 -3.88 29.41 -2.36
C LYS A 109 -3.09 30.68 -2.16
N TRP A 110 -1.97 30.61 -1.48
CA TRP A 110 -1.31 31.81 -0.95
C TRP A 110 0.07 32.03 -1.55
N ASP A 111 0.43 31.24 -2.55
CA ASP A 111 1.75 31.30 -3.16
C ASP A 111 2.87 31.30 -2.08
N THR A 112 2.71 30.38 -1.15
CA THR A 112 3.68 30.22 -0.02
C THR A 112 5.03 29.70 -0.49
N GLY A 113 5.15 29.41 -1.80
CA GLY A 113 6.31 28.74 -2.39
C GLY A 113 6.19 27.22 -2.35
N ALA A 114 5.17 26.67 -1.67
CA ALA A 114 4.92 25.22 -1.65
C ALA A 114 4.44 24.67 -3.00
N GLY A 115 3.82 25.55 -3.81
CA GLY A 115 3.31 25.21 -5.14
C GLY A 115 2.16 24.20 -5.13
N ASP A 116 1.68 23.91 -6.31
CA ASP A 116 0.64 22.89 -6.49
C ASP A 116 1.27 21.49 -6.50
N GLN A 117 0.54 20.51 -5.97
CA GLN A 117 0.93 19.11 -5.98
C GLN A 117 -0.13 18.27 -6.65
N THR A 118 0.30 17.40 -7.56
CA THR A 118 -0.55 16.40 -8.22
C THR A 118 0.07 15.02 -8.02
N GLN A 119 -0.71 14.10 -7.46
CA GLN A 119 -0.32 12.71 -7.32
C GLN A 119 -1.39 11.83 -7.98
N ASN A 120 -0.96 10.90 -8.80
CA ASN A 120 -1.82 9.87 -9.35
C ASN A 120 -1.19 8.50 -9.13
N ARG A 121 -2.02 7.52 -8.84
CA ARG A 121 -1.61 6.13 -8.64
C ARG A 121 -2.61 5.19 -9.29
N PHE A 122 -2.27 4.77 -10.49
CA PHE A 122 -3.04 3.79 -11.24
C PHE A 122 -2.51 2.37 -10.96
N GLN A 123 -3.41 1.43 -10.71
CA GLN A 123 -3.08 0.03 -10.45
C GLN A 123 -3.97 -0.88 -11.29
N LEU A 124 -3.35 -1.85 -11.93
CA LEU A 124 -3.99 -2.97 -12.60
C LEU A 124 -3.50 -4.27 -11.98
N GLY A 125 -4.40 -5.16 -11.62
CA GLY A 125 -4.09 -6.47 -11.07
C GLY A 125 -4.88 -7.57 -11.72
N VAL A 126 -4.26 -8.74 -11.86
CA VAL A 126 -4.92 -9.98 -12.28
C VAL A 126 -4.57 -11.06 -11.28
N ALA A 127 -5.58 -11.67 -10.70
CA ALA A 127 -5.45 -12.75 -9.73
C ALA A 127 -5.95 -14.05 -10.32
N TYR A 128 -5.20 -15.11 -10.09
CA TYR A 128 -5.58 -16.49 -10.36
C TYR A 128 -5.70 -17.27 -9.06
N ARG A 129 -6.75 -18.05 -8.92
CA ARG A 129 -6.94 -18.98 -7.82
C ARG A 129 -7.50 -20.30 -8.35
N ASP A 130 -6.75 -21.37 -8.13
CA ASP A 130 -7.23 -22.72 -8.40
C ASP A 130 -8.28 -23.11 -7.35
N LEU A 131 -9.55 -23.07 -7.73
CA LEU A 131 -10.66 -23.40 -6.84
C LEU A 131 -10.94 -24.90 -6.72
N GLU A 132 -10.47 -25.72 -7.67
CA GLU A 132 -10.69 -27.16 -7.66
C GLU A 132 -9.72 -27.86 -6.72
N THR A 133 -8.43 -27.61 -6.87
CA THR A 133 -7.41 -28.29 -6.08
C THR A 133 -6.81 -27.42 -4.99
N ASN A 134 -7.03 -26.09 -5.05
CA ASN A 134 -6.46 -25.06 -4.17
C ASN A 134 -4.92 -25.16 -4.04
N LYS A 135 -4.27 -25.73 -5.06
CA LYS A 135 -2.81 -25.93 -5.05
C LYS A 135 -2.05 -24.68 -5.48
N PHE A 136 -2.61 -23.86 -6.33
CA PHE A 136 -1.91 -22.71 -6.88
C PHE A 136 -2.76 -21.44 -6.82
N ASN A 137 -2.16 -20.35 -6.38
CA ASN A 137 -2.72 -19.02 -6.56
C ASN A 137 -1.62 -18.03 -6.88
N ALA A 138 -1.94 -17.04 -7.68
CA ALA A 138 -1.02 -16.01 -8.13
C ALA A 138 -1.70 -14.65 -8.26
N LEU A 139 -0.92 -13.59 -8.08
CA LEU A 139 -1.33 -12.21 -8.30
C LEU A 139 -0.25 -11.49 -9.10
N ALA A 140 -0.59 -11.03 -10.29
CA ALA A 140 0.21 -10.09 -11.05
C ALA A 140 -0.36 -8.69 -10.87
N ARG A 141 0.49 -7.70 -10.59
CA ARG A 141 0.09 -6.30 -10.41
C ARG A 141 1.05 -5.38 -11.13
N MET A 142 0.48 -4.43 -11.86
CA MET A 142 1.16 -3.29 -12.42
C MET A 142 0.69 -2.03 -11.69
N GLU A 143 1.60 -1.12 -11.40
CA GLU A 143 1.30 0.14 -10.77
C GLU A 143 2.09 1.25 -11.48
N TYR A 144 1.41 2.34 -11.80
CA TYR A 144 1.99 3.55 -12.35
C TYR A 144 1.66 4.71 -11.41
N ARG A 145 2.69 5.45 -11.01
CA ARG A 145 2.57 6.63 -10.15
C ARG A 145 3.15 7.84 -10.83
N THR A 146 2.49 8.96 -10.69
CA THR A 146 3.05 10.29 -10.97
C THR A 146 2.98 11.13 -9.70
N ASP A 147 4.01 11.92 -9.46
CA ASP A 147 4.09 12.87 -8.35
C ASP A 147 4.75 14.14 -8.87
N ILE A 148 3.96 15.18 -9.05
CA ILE A 148 4.37 16.45 -9.63
C ILE A 148 4.16 17.54 -8.59
N SER A 149 5.19 18.36 -8.35
CA SER A 149 5.15 19.52 -7.48
C SER A 149 5.72 20.73 -8.23
N THR A 150 4.98 21.83 -8.22
CA THR A 150 5.42 23.10 -8.81
C THR A 150 6.04 24.06 -7.79
N ALA A 151 6.50 23.52 -6.65
CA ALA A 151 7.16 24.32 -5.61
C ALA A 151 8.29 25.19 -6.21
N SER A 152 8.31 26.46 -5.86
CA SER A 152 9.24 27.43 -6.48
C SER A 152 10.70 27.15 -6.10
N ALA A 153 10.96 26.63 -4.89
CA ALA A 153 12.31 26.28 -4.45
C ALA A 153 12.81 24.99 -5.12
N ASP A 154 11.94 23.96 -5.19
CA ASP A 154 12.32 22.61 -5.55
C ASP A 154 11.18 21.94 -6.37
N PRO A 155 10.98 22.30 -7.64
CA PRO A 155 9.99 21.65 -8.49
C PRO A 155 10.37 20.17 -8.69
N LYS A 156 9.38 19.31 -8.56
CA LYS A 156 9.55 17.87 -8.68
C LYS A 156 8.63 17.31 -9.76
N ASP A 157 9.17 16.46 -10.61
CA ASP A 157 8.41 15.60 -11.52
C ASP A 157 8.95 14.17 -11.38
N SER A 158 8.11 13.28 -10.88
CA SER A 158 8.49 11.89 -10.64
C SER A 158 7.48 10.94 -11.24
N THR A 159 7.97 9.99 -12.00
CA THR A 159 7.19 8.87 -12.51
C THR A 159 7.77 7.55 -11.98
N THR A 160 6.90 6.67 -11.53
CA THR A 160 7.29 5.36 -11.02
C THR A 160 6.43 4.27 -11.65
N SER A 161 7.06 3.30 -12.25
CA SER A 161 6.42 2.07 -12.74
C SER A 161 6.84 0.90 -11.87
N ILE A 162 5.87 0.12 -11.39
CA ILE A 162 6.12 -1.08 -10.58
C ILE A 162 5.36 -2.24 -11.23
N PHE A 163 6.06 -3.33 -11.47
CA PHE A 163 5.46 -4.61 -11.80
C PHE A 163 5.77 -5.60 -10.69
N SER A 164 4.78 -6.37 -10.25
CA SER A 164 4.98 -7.39 -9.22
C SER A 164 4.16 -8.64 -9.52
N LEU A 165 4.77 -9.78 -9.25
CA LEU A 165 4.17 -11.11 -9.34
C LEU A 165 4.36 -11.81 -7.99
N HIS A 166 3.26 -12.30 -7.43
CA HIS A 166 3.25 -13.12 -6.24
C HIS A 166 2.61 -14.46 -6.56
N GLY A 167 3.16 -15.54 -6.06
CA GLY A 167 2.62 -16.86 -6.26
C GLY A 167 2.76 -17.73 -5.01
N ASN A 168 1.75 -18.55 -4.77
CA ASN A 168 1.76 -19.55 -3.73
C ASN A 168 1.42 -20.90 -4.37
N TYR A 169 2.20 -21.92 -4.05
CA TYR A 169 2.02 -23.26 -4.56
C TYR A 169 2.09 -24.28 -3.43
N HIS A 170 1.07 -25.12 -3.34
CA HIS A 170 0.91 -26.19 -2.37
C HIS A 170 0.92 -27.54 -3.10
N PRO A 171 2.10 -28.10 -3.45
CA PRO A 171 2.18 -29.36 -4.19
C PRO A 171 1.52 -30.51 -3.41
N VAL A 172 1.74 -30.53 -2.10
CA VAL A 172 1.12 -31.44 -1.14
C VAL A 172 0.69 -30.66 0.10
N ARG A 173 -0.19 -31.25 0.93
CA ARG A 173 -0.78 -30.54 2.08
C ARG A 173 0.24 -30.01 3.09
N SER A 174 1.36 -30.71 3.24
CA SER A 174 2.44 -30.34 4.18
C SER A 174 3.47 -29.38 3.59
N THR A 175 3.33 -28.92 2.34
CA THR A 175 4.37 -28.12 1.69
C THR A 175 3.77 -26.87 1.07
N THR A 176 4.39 -25.73 1.38
CA THR A 176 4.05 -24.44 0.81
C THR A 176 5.27 -23.77 0.19
N LEU A 177 5.15 -23.37 -1.06
CA LEU A 177 6.11 -22.55 -1.79
C LEU A 177 5.50 -21.19 -2.03
N ASN A 178 6.15 -20.14 -1.54
CA ASN A 178 5.78 -18.76 -1.82
C ASN A 178 6.87 -18.10 -2.64
N GLY A 179 6.50 -17.40 -3.69
CA GLY A 179 7.43 -16.67 -4.54
C GLY A 179 6.94 -15.25 -4.80
N GLN A 180 7.89 -14.33 -4.88
CA GLN A 180 7.65 -12.96 -5.27
C GLN A 180 8.73 -12.49 -6.22
N ALA A 181 8.31 -11.85 -7.31
CA ALA A 181 9.18 -11.10 -8.21
C ALA A 181 8.61 -9.68 -8.34
N ALA A 182 9.46 -8.67 -8.27
CA ALA A 182 9.04 -7.30 -8.51
C ALA A 182 10.13 -6.52 -9.27
N PHE A 183 9.68 -5.63 -10.12
CA PHE A 183 10.52 -4.67 -10.83
C PHE A 183 9.98 -3.27 -10.58
N LYS A 184 10.86 -2.33 -10.26
CA LYS A 184 10.54 -0.92 -10.07
C LYS A 184 11.45 -0.06 -10.91
N TYR A 185 10.86 0.88 -11.63
CA TYR A 185 11.57 1.92 -12.37
C TYR A 185 11.07 3.28 -11.89
N VAL A 186 11.99 4.17 -11.59
CA VAL A 186 11.73 5.55 -11.18
C VAL A 186 12.48 6.48 -12.13
N ASN A 187 11.79 7.47 -12.64
CA ASN A 187 12.37 8.61 -13.32
C ASN A 187 11.93 9.86 -12.55
N GLU A 188 12.87 10.59 -12.02
CA GLU A 188 12.62 11.74 -11.15
C GLU A 188 13.46 12.92 -11.60
N THR A 189 12.80 14.05 -11.77
CA THR A 189 13.44 15.34 -12.02
C THR A 189 13.20 16.23 -10.81
N PHE A 190 14.26 16.73 -10.22
CA PHE A 190 14.24 17.63 -9.09
C PHE A 190 15.00 18.91 -9.48
N GLY A 191 14.28 20.01 -9.61
CA GLY A 191 14.83 21.20 -10.22
C GLY A 191 15.30 20.92 -11.66
N ASN A 192 16.60 21.07 -11.90
CA ASN A 192 17.24 20.80 -13.20
C ASN A 192 17.98 19.45 -13.26
N VAL A 193 17.89 18.63 -12.22
CA VAL A 193 18.60 17.35 -12.14
C VAL A 193 17.62 16.20 -12.36
N THR A 194 17.89 15.39 -13.37
CA THR A 194 17.12 14.18 -13.63
C THR A 194 17.91 12.96 -13.18
N SER A 195 17.29 12.14 -12.37
CA SER A 195 17.81 10.86 -11.92
C SER A 195 16.91 9.70 -12.37
N LYS A 196 17.51 8.56 -12.66
CA LYS A 196 16.80 7.33 -13.02
C LYS A 196 17.26 6.22 -12.09
N TRP A 197 16.32 5.53 -11.53
CA TRP A 197 16.59 4.39 -10.67
C TRP A 197 15.77 3.19 -11.12
N GLN A 198 16.40 2.02 -11.11
CA GLN A 198 15.69 0.76 -11.33
C GLN A 198 16.10 -0.27 -10.29
N GLY A 199 15.17 -1.13 -9.94
CA GLY A 199 15.42 -2.19 -8.98
C GLY A 199 14.56 -3.40 -9.26
N THR A 200 15.16 -4.57 -9.02
CA THR A 200 14.50 -5.88 -9.13
C THR A 200 14.57 -6.58 -7.79
N LEU A 201 13.46 -7.15 -7.37
CA LEU A 201 13.33 -7.98 -6.18
C LEU A 201 12.94 -9.40 -6.61
N LEU A 202 13.66 -10.39 -6.10
CA LEU A 202 13.25 -11.78 -6.09
C LEU A 202 13.26 -12.27 -4.66
N SER A 203 12.19 -12.96 -4.25
CA SER A 203 12.13 -13.62 -2.95
C SER A 203 11.37 -14.93 -3.05
N GLY A 204 11.74 -15.85 -2.20
CA GLY A 204 11.11 -17.15 -2.10
C GLY A 204 11.12 -17.67 -0.66
N ARG A 205 10.09 -18.41 -0.32
CA ARG A 205 9.96 -19.12 0.96
C ARG A 205 9.43 -20.52 0.69
N PHE A 206 10.12 -21.49 1.23
CA PHE A 206 9.68 -22.87 1.32
C PHE A 206 9.30 -23.15 2.77
N THR A 207 8.11 -23.68 2.99
CA THR A 207 7.62 -24.08 4.32
C THR A 207 7.23 -25.55 4.27
N TYR A 208 7.62 -26.30 5.28
CA TYR A 208 7.24 -27.69 5.45
C TYR A 208 6.60 -27.90 6.83
N ASP A 209 5.38 -28.42 6.83
CA ASP A 209 4.61 -28.74 8.02
C ASP A 209 4.95 -30.18 8.43
N PHE A 210 5.73 -30.36 9.48
CA PHE A 210 6.09 -31.69 10.02
C PHE A 210 4.88 -32.36 10.66
N THR A 211 4.05 -31.55 11.31
CA THR A 211 2.80 -31.96 11.96
C THR A 211 1.81 -30.82 11.86
N ASP A 212 0.57 -31.04 12.30
CA ASP A 212 -0.44 -29.97 12.39
C ASP A 212 -0.05 -28.85 13.38
N ARG A 213 1.02 -29.03 14.17
CA ARG A 213 1.45 -28.07 15.19
C ARG A 213 2.82 -27.46 14.94
N PHE A 214 3.66 -28.09 14.13
CA PHE A 214 5.04 -27.66 13.92
C PHE A 214 5.36 -27.54 12.45
N ASP A 215 6.00 -26.45 12.09
CA ASP A 215 6.52 -26.21 10.77
C ASP A 215 7.96 -25.66 10.80
N ALA A 216 8.63 -25.75 9.66
CA ALA A 216 9.87 -25.03 9.44
C ALA A 216 9.87 -24.42 8.05
N SER A 217 10.57 -23.31 7.91
CA SER A 217 10.71 -22.65 6.63
C SER A 217 12.12 -22.13 6.41
N ILE A 218 12.49 -22.08 5.14
CA ILE A 218 13.67 -21.38 4.66
C ILE A 218 13.20 -20.28 3.71
N MET A 219 13.81 -19.12 3.81
CA MET A 219 13.52 -17.97 2.97
C MET A 219 14.79 -17.37 2.41
N ALA A 220 14.73 -16.89 1.17
CA ALA A 220 15.80 -16.14 0.54
C ALA A 220 15.20 -14.97 -0.23
N SER A 221 15.91 -13.84 -0.22
CA SER A 221 15.54 -12.66 -0.98
C SER A 221 16.77 -11.98 -1.53
N ARG A 222 16.61 -11.39 -2.71
CA ARG A 222 17.62 -10.51 -3.30
C ARG A 222 16.95 -9.36 -4.00
N MET A 223 17.37 -8.17 -3.66
CA MET A 223 17.02 -6.94 -4.36
C MET A 223 18.31 -6.36 -4.92
N TRP A 224 18.29 -5.95 -6.17
CA TRP A 224 19.39 -5.25 -6.82
C TRP A 224 18.86 -4.14 -7.70
N GLY A 225 19.60 -3.08 -7.80
CA GLY A 225 19.21 -1.90 -8.56
C GLY A 225 20.39 -1.01 -8.85
N THR A 226 20.11 0.17 -9.39
CA THR A 226 21.12 1.19 -9.64
C THR A 226 21.79 1.56 -8.31
N GLY A 227 23.11 1.39 -8.25
CA GLY A 227 23.95 1.80 -7.12
C GLY A 227 23.95 0.86 -5.91
N ALA A 228 23.00 -0.09 -5.76
CA ALA A 228 22.94 -0.90 -4.55
C ALA A 228 22.32 -2.30 -4.74
N SER A 229 22.70 -3.21 -3.86
CA SER A 229 22.05 -4.51 -3.74
C SER A 229 21.85 -4.93 -2.28
N VAL A 230 20.73 -5.63 -2.03
CA VAL A 230 20.41 -6.22 -0.72
C VAL A 230 20.11 -7.68 -0.93
N SER A 231 20.68 -8.55 -0.10
CA SER A 231 20.37 -9.97 -0.09
C SER A 231 20.12 -10.43 1.33
N GLY A 232 19.25 -11.42 1.49
CA GLY A 232 18.92 -11.99 2.77
C GLY A 232 18.59 -13.47 2.64
N ILE A 233 18.95 -14.23 3.64
CA ILE A 233 18.55 -15.62 3.84
C ILE A 233 18.09 -15.78 5.29
N GLY A 234 17.08 -16.59 5.51
CA GLY A 234 16.55 -16.87 6.85
C GLY A 234 16.01 -18.27 6.97
N VAL A 235 16.00 -18.74 8.19
CA VAL A 235 15.32 -19.98 8.59
C VAL A 235 14.36 -19.66 9.72
N GLU A 236 13.22 -20.33 9.74
CA GLU A 236 12.21 -20.14 10.79
C GLU A 236 11.66 -21.50 11.19
N VAL A 237 11.44 -21.68 12.47
CA VAL A 237 10.65 -22.80 13.03
C VAL A 237 9.43 -22.24 13.71
N GLY A 238 8.29 -22.87 13.52
CA GLY A 238 7.00 -22.44 14.03
C GLY A 238 6.32 -23.50 14.84
N ALA A 239 5.55 -23.06 15.84
CA ALA A 239 4.72 -23.92 16.67
C ALA A 239 3.34 -23.29 16.87
N ARG A 240 2.27 -24.07 16.60
CA ARG A 240 0.91 -23.72 16.96
C ARG A 240 0.68 -24.09 18.41
N LEU A 241 0.61 -23.07 19.27
CA LEU A 241 0.45 -23.26 20.71
C LEU A 241 -1.00 -23.63 21.08
N VAL A 242 -1.94 -22.91 20.47
CA VAL A 242 -3.39 -23.18 20.52
C VAL A 242 -4.00 -22.89 19.16
N ASP A 243 -5.27 -23.21 18.94
CA ASP A 243 -5.91 -23.12 17.60
C ASP A 243 -5.77 -21.77 16.92
N ASN A 244 -5.70 -20.70 17.68
CA ASN A 244 -5.64 -19.32 17.17
C ASN A 244 -4.28 -18.65 17.41
N MET A 245 -3.29 -19.35 18.00
CA MET A 245 -2.01 -18.73 18.35
C MET A 245 -0.84 -19.54 17.80
N TRP A 246 0.01 -18.85 17.10
CA TRP A 246 1.18 -19.42 16.47
C TRP A 246 2.44 -18.62 16.84
N LEU A 247 3.49 -19.31 17.27
CA LEU A 247 4.77 -18.77 17.68
C LEU A 247 5.83 -19.19 16.68
N GLY A 248 6.58 -18.24 16.15
CA GLY A 248 7.70 -18.50 15.25
C GLY A 248 9.00 -17.93 15.80
N LEU A 249 10.06 -18.68 15.71
CA LEU A 249 11.43 -18.23 15.96
C LEU A 249 12.21 -18.31 14.66
N SER A 250 12.77 -17.18 14.24
CA SER A 250 13.56 -17.11 13.01
C SER A 250 14.95 -16.54 13.25
N TYR A 251 15.91 -16.99 12.45
CA TYR A 251 17.24 -16.44 12.35
C TYR A 251 17.47 -15.95 10.94
N ASN A 252 17.83 -14.68 10.81
CA ASN A 252 18.00 -14.03 9.52
C ASN A 252 19.41 -13.45 9.39
N LYS A 253 19.98 -13.60 8.19
CA LYS A 253 21.25 -12.99 7.81
C LYS A 253 21.05 -12.20 6.52
N GLY A 254 21.52 -10.97 6.50
CA GLY A 254 21.44 -10.12 5.33
C GLY A 254 22.72 -9.37 5.06
N LYS A 255 22.85 -8.90 3.82
CA LYS A 255 23.96 -8.06 3.35
C LYS A 255 23.43 -6.95 2.47
N TYR A 256 23.88 -5.75 2.73
CA TYR A 256 23.75 -4.58 1.86
C TYR A 256 25.10 -4.29 1.21
N VAL A 257 25.11 -4.02 -0.07
CA VAL A 257 26.30 -3.63 -0.82
C VAL A 257 25.93 -2.38 -1.62
N ASP A 258 26.64 -1.30 -1.36
CA ASP A 258 26.61 -0.09 -2.15
C ASP A 258 27.72 -0.19 -3.20
N THR A 259 27.36 -0.06 -4.47
CA THR A 259 28.32 -0.18 -5.58
C THR A 259 29.02 1.14 -5.91
N GLU A 260 28.52 2.26 -5.38
CA GLU A 260 29.07 3.59 -5.58
C GLU A 260 29.93 4.04 -4.38
N LEU A 261 29.49 3.68 -3.17
CA LEU A 261 30.17 4.04 -1.91
C LEU A 261 30.59 2.77 -1.18
N PHE A 262 31.73 2.19 -1.49
CA PHE A 262 32.26 0.95 -0.88
C PHE A 262 32.34 0.98 0.65
N SER A 263 32.38 2.17 1.26
CA SER A 263 32.38 2.36 2.71
C SER A 263 31.01 2.11 3.37
N SER A 264 29.93 2.00 2.60
CA SER A 264 28.56 1.83 3.09
C SER A 264 28.10 0.38 3.13
N ASN A 265 28.99 -0.58 2.88
CA ASN A 265 28.64 -2.00 2.96
C ASN A 265 28.34 -2.40 4.40
N ALA A 266 27.19 -3.06 4.59
CA ALA A 266 26.74 -3.53 5.88
C ALA A 266 26.26 -4.99 5.81
N SER A 267 26.49 -5.72 6.90
CA SER A 267 25.89 -7.02 7.09
C SER A 267 25.20 -7.09 8.45
N TRP A 268 24.10 -7.80 8.53
CA TRP A 268 23.36 -7.98 9.76
C TRP A 268 22.96 -9.43 9.95
N THR A 269 22.85 -9.82 11.20
CA THR A 269 22.29 -11.10 11.61
C THR A 269 21.40 -10.86 12.82
N GLY A 270 20.35 -11.64 12.96
CA GLY A 270 19.46 -11.46 14.10
C GLY A 270 18.46 -12.59 14.28
N TRP A 271 18.07 -12.76 15.53
CA TRP A 271 16.95 -13.59 15.92
C TRP A 271 15.67 -12.75 15.98
N HIS A 272 14.57 -13.33 15.51
CA HIS A 272 13.25 -12.70 15.57
C HIS A 272 12.25 -13.67 16.15
N LEU A 273 11.47 -13.20 17.11
CA LEU A 273 10.34 -13.91 17.66
C LEU A 273 9.07 -13.30 17.08
N ARG A 274 8.19 -14.13 16.52
CA ARG A 274 6.92 -13.71 15.94
C ARG A 274 5.77 -14.44 16.63
N LEU A 275 4.83 -13.68 17.16
CA LEU A 275 3.60 -14.20 17.70
C LEU A 275 2.44 -13.75 16.81
N ASN A 276 1.72 -14.70 16.25
CA ASN A 276 0.48 -14.45 15.52
C ASN A 276 -0.70 -14.96 16.35
N TYR A 277 -1.63 -14.06 16.63
CA TYR A 277 -2.87 -14.40 17.32
C TYR A 277 -4.07 -13.93 16.50
N LYS A 278 -5.00 -14.84 16.22
CA LYS A 278 -6.22 -14.52 15.47
C LYS A 278 -7.39 -14.40 16.45
N PHE A 279 -7.91 -13.19 16.58
CA PHE A 279 -9.13 -12.93 17.32
C PHE A 279 -10.36 -13.39 16.50
N HIS A 280 -11.33 -13.97 17.18
CA HIS A 280 -12.65 -14.35 16.62
C HIS A 280 -13.68 -13.28 16.93
#